data_1d2dcb56261fed65aa23e37b051b406a
#
_entry.id   1d2dcb56261fed65aa23e37b051b406a
#
_cell.length_a   1.000
_cell.length_b   1.000
_cell.length_c   1.000
_cell.angle_alpha   90.00
_cell.angle_beta   90.00
_cell.angle_gamma   90.00
#
_symmetry.space_group_name_H-M   'P 1'
#
loop_
_entity.id
_entity.type
_entity.pdbx_description
1 polymer ?
#
loop_
_entity_poly.entity_id
_entity_poly.type
_entity_poly.pdbx_seq_one_letter_code
_entity_poly.pdbx_strand_id
1 'polypeptide(L)'
;MDKYIIVFCEGDHDIAFLSRILYIKGFTPYDKKVKDFITPLNELYITALKNKVIEDSKFKFQKVNIKIPYVVFQKDKTLVIFHNLGGDGNILNGKAKDIMNLYLEQNDAPLREINEYKFLNYRFLYFLDADDEGINKRLSEVSNLLLLTNVLEHYTLVLKDDYEVGCCVFHNNQDTNSYGKLEDILLDLMIPNNKNIFEETKNFIDNNPLPNERQRKFICTNIEEKPNGSIQFKKEKSIISIAGQLQFSGSTNSVIIANTDYIKKDDILNSQVCKDIMKLF
;
A
#
# COMPACT_ATOMS: atom_id res chain seq x y z
N MET A 1 6.75 -21.77 -12.59
CA MET A 1 5.43 -21.19 -12.83
C MET A 1 5.53 -19.74 -12.45
N ASP A 2 5.09 -18.84 -13.31
CA ASP A 2 5.19 -17.41 -13.04
C ASP A 2 4.15 -17.02 -12.00
N LYS A 3 4.52 -16.17 -11.03
CA LYS A 3 3.65 -15.76 -9.93
C LYS A 3 3.35 -14.26 -10.02
N TYR A 4 2.07 -13.91 -9.90
CA TYR A 4 1.57 -12.55 -9.97
C TYR A 4 0.96 -12.17 -8.62
N ILE A 5 1.66 -11.32 -7.88
CA ILE A 5 1.21 -10.84 -6.56
C ILE A 5 0.60 -9.46 -6.75
N ILE A 6 -0.72 -9.38 -6.60
CA ILE A 6 -1.49 -8.14 -6.71
C ILE A 6 -1.68 -7.59 -5.31
N VAL A 7 -1.21 -6.38 -5.08
CA VAL A 7 -1.19 -5.74 -3.76
C VAL A 7 -2.12 -4.54 -3.76
N PHE A 8 -3.09 -4.55 -2.88
CA PHE A 8 -4.01 -3.44 -2.64
C PHE A 8 -3.58 -2.68 -1.40
N CYS A 9 -3.29 -1.39 -1.57
CA CYS A 9 -2.85 -0.49 -0.51
C CYS A 9 -3.79 0.71 -0.39
N GLU A 10 -3.92 1.24 0.81
CA GLU A 10 -4.70 2.46 1.05
C GLU A 10 -4.04 3.69 0.43
N GLY A 11 -2.71 3.78 0.50
CA GLY A 11 -2.01 4.97 0.07
C GLY A 11 -0.55 4.80 -0.35
N ASP A 12 0.05 5.96 -0.65
CA ASP A 12 1.44 6.06 -1.10
C ASP A 12 2.44 5.66 0.01
N HIS A 13 2.09 5.84 1.29
CA HIS A 13 2.93 5.49 2.43
C HIS A 13 3.13 3.98 2.53
N ASP A 14 2.03 3.23 2.37
CA ASP A 14 2.05 1.77 2.42
C ASP A 14 2.95 1.23 1.31
N ILE A 15 2.75 1.74 0.09
CA ILE A 15 3.55 1.33 -1.07
C ILE A 15 5.02 1.68 -0.87
N ALA A 16 5.33 2.86 -0.31
CA ALA A 16 6.70 3.28 -0.02
C ALA A 16 7.38 2.33 0.99
N PHE A 17 6.70 1.97 2.06
CA PHE A 17 7.20 1.02 3.05
C PHE A 17 7.38 -0.39 2.50
N LEU A 18 6.36 -0.91 1.82
CA LEU A 18 6.39 -2.25 1.21
C LEU A 18 7.45 -2.34 0.11
N SER A 19 7.67 -1.27 -0.65
CA SER A 19 8.75 -1.20 -1.63
C SER A 19 10.12 -1.39 -0.99
N ARG A 20 10.35 -0.81 0.20
CA ARG A 20 11.59 -1.00 0.97
C ARG A 20 11.80 -2.47 1.34
N ILE A 21 10.73 -3.13 1.82
CA ILE A 21 10.74 -4.56 2.14
C ILE A 21 11.09 -5.39 0.88
N LEU A 22 10.48 -5.06 -0.25
CA LEU A 22 10.75 -5.76 -1.51
C LEU A 22 12.19 -5.57 -2.00
N TYR A 23 12.76 -4.37 -1.90
CA TYR A 23 14.18 -4.14 -2.22
C TYR A 23 15.10 -5.02 -1.37
N ILE A 24 14.82 -5.17 -0.08
CA ILE A 24 15.59 -6.04 0.83
C ILE A 24 15.46 -7.51 0.42
N LYS A 25 14.29 -7.94 -0.06
CA LYS A 25 14.06 -9.28 -0.63
C LYS A 25 14.70 -9.47 -2.01
N GLY A 26 15.32 -8.44 -2.58
CA GLY A 26 16.00 -8.49 -3.89
C GLY A 26 15.07 -8.30 -5.09
N PHE A 27 13.88 -7.74 -4.90
CA PHE A 27 13.06 -7.29 -6.01
C PHE A 27 13.59 -5.97 -6.56
N THR A 28 13.40 -5.77 -7.85
CA THR A 28 13.76 -4.53 -8.56
C THR A 28 12.53 -3.93 -9.23
N PRO A 29 12.47 -2.60 -9.42
CA PRO A 29 11.38 -2.00 -10.17
C PRO A 29 11.32 -2.56 -11.60
N TYR A 30 10.09 -2.76 -12.09
CA TYR A 30 9.86 -3.07 -13.48
C TYR A 30 9.94 -1.78 -14.31
N ASP A 31 11.02 -1.59 -15.05
CA ASP A 31 11.33 -0.34 -15.78
C ASP A 31 11.07 -0.45 -17.30
N LYS A 32 10.11 -1.29 -17.72
CA LYS A 32 9.69 -1.37 -19.12
C LYS A 32 8.36 -0.63 -19.33
N LYS A 33 7.99 -0.42 -20.59
CA LYS A 33 6.73 0.20 -20.98
C LYS A 33 5.55 -0.73 -20.75
N VAL A 34 4.33 -0.17 -20.65
CA VAL A 34 3.10 -0.96 -20.48
C VAL A 34 2.90 -1.95 -21.62
N LYS A 35 3.17 -1.55 -22.88
CA LYS A 35 3.07 -2.44 -24.04
C LYS A 35 4.03 -3.65 -23.99
N ASP A 36 5.15 -3.50 -23.30
CA ASP A 36 6.17 -4.54 -23.14
C ASP A 36 5.90 -5.43 -21.91
N PHE A 37 4.78 -5.19 -21.22
CA PHE A 37 4.38 -6.01 -20.09
C PHE A 37 3.86 -7.37 -20.55
N ILE A 38 3.75 -8.30 -19.63
CA ILE A 38 3.30 -9.65 -19.96
C ILE A 38 1.84 -9.66 -20.47
N THR A 39 1.62 -10.35 -21.58
CA THR A 39 0.28 -10.64 -22.10
C THR A 39 -0.41 -11.69 -21.23
N PRO A 40 -1.72 -11.54 -20.87
CA PRO A 40 -2.66 -10.54 -21.40
C PRO A 40 -2.73 -9.23 -20.56
N LEU A 41 -1.94 -9.06 -19.51
CA LEU A 41 -2.04 -7.93 -18.58
C LEU A 41 -1.70 -6.58 -19.24
N ASN A 42 -0.80 -6.55 -20.24
CA ASN A 42 -0.55 -5.35 -21.03
C ASN A 42 -1.84 -4.86 -21.72
N GLU A 43 -2.58 -5.78 -22.34
CA GLU A 43 -3.83 -5.48 -23.04
C GLU A 43 -4.92 -5.02 -22.07
N LEU A 44 -5.02 -5.69 -20.90
CA LEU A 44 -5.92 -5.27 -19.82
C LEU A 44 -5.70 -3.80 -19.44
N TYR A 45 -4.43 -3.38 -19.25
CA TYR A 45 -4.13 -2.01 -18.84
C TYR A 45 -4.37 -0.99 -19.96
N ILE A 46 -4.02 -1.33 -21.19
CA ILE A 46 -4.23 -0.47 -22.37
C ILE A 46 -5.73 -0.24 -22.57
N THR A 47 -6.54 -1.29 -22.48
CA THR A 47 -7.99 -1.20 -22.68
C THR A 47 -8.73 -0.55 -21.50
N ALA A 48 -8.19 -0.62 -20.28
CA ALA A 48 -8.80 0.01 -19.12
C ALA A 48 -8.91 1.54 -19.22
N LEU A 49 -8.14 2.17 -20.12
CA LEU A 49 -8.13 3.61 -20.36
C LEU A 49 -8.60 3.95 -21.76
N LYS A 50 -9.90 3.87 -21.99
CA LYS A 50 -10.55 4.09 -23.31
C LYS A 50 -10.14 5.38 -24.05
N ASN A 51 -9.61 6.40 -23.37
CA ASN A 51 -9.33 7.72 -23.92
C ASN A 51 -7.87 8.21 -23.66
N LYS A 52 -6.97 7.36 -23.20
CA LYS A 52 -5.57 7.74 -22.94
C LYS A 52 -4.63 6.69 -23.50
N VAL A 53 -3.69 7.13 -24.29
CA VAL A 53 -2.61 6.29 -24.83
C VAL A 53 -1.57 6.10 -23.73
N ILE A 54 -1.41 4.88 -23.25
CA ILE A 54 -0.45 4.53 -22.17
C ILE A 54 0.59 3.48 -22.60
N GLU A 55 0.53 2.99 -23.83
CA GLU A 55 1.36 1.89 -24.32
C GLU A 55 2.86 2.19 -24.13
N ASP A 56 3.26 3.43 -24.33
CA ASP A 56 4.63 3.90 -24.16
C ASP A 56 4.95 4.42 -22.74
N SER A 57 3.98 4.40 -21.84
CA SER A 57 4.18 4.80 -20.44
C SER A 57 4.84 3.69 -19.64
N LYS A 58 5.57 4.07 -18.58
CA LYS A 58 6.11 3.14 -17.59
C LYS A 58 5.24 3.13 -16.34
N PHE A 59 5.25 2.03 -15.58
CA PHE A 59 4.61 1.96 -14.26
C PHE A 59 5.45 2.75 -13.23
N LYS A 60 5.24 4.07 -13.20
CA LYS A 60 5.95 4.97 -12.28
C LYS A 60 4.96 5.83 -11.50
N PHE A 61 4.54 5.36 -10.33
CA PHE A 61 3.78 6.15 -9.34
C PHE A 61 2.70 7.07 -9.94
N GLN A 62 1.99 6.58 -10.97
CA GLN A 62 1.00 7.39 -11.70
C GLN A 62 -0.38 7.16 -11.12
N LYS A 63 -0.99 8.20 -10.56
CA LYS A 63 -2.40 8.21 -10.13
C LYS A 63 -3.34 8.47 -11.32
N VAL A 64 -3.22 7.69 -12.39
CA VAL A 64 -4.04 7.91 -13.60
C VAL A 64 -5.42 7.26 -13.45
N ASN A 65 -5.45 6.04 -12.95
CA ASN A 65 -6.67 5.26 -12.73
C ASN A 65 -6.32 4.12 -11.76
N ILE A 66 -7.22 3.79 -10.83
CA ILE A 66 -7.03 2.70 -9.86
C ILE A 66 -6.86 1.31 -10.52
N LYS A 67 -7.37 1.13 -11.74
CA LYS A 67 -7.21 -0.10 -12.53
C LYS A 67 -5.81 -0.27 -13.13
N ILE A 68 -5.02 0.80 -13.18
CA ILE A 68 -3.64 0.76 -13.65
C ILE A 68 -2.71 0.61 -12.46
N PRO A 69 -1.71 -0.27 -12.54
CA PRO A 69 -0.73 -0.40 -11.46
C PRO A 69 -0.05 0.93 -11.15
N TYR A 70 0.06 1.22 -9.87
CA TYR A 70 0.80 2.39 -9.38
C TYR A 70 2.31 2.21 -9.55
N VAL A 71 2.80 1.02 -9.24
CA VAL A 71 4.18 0.57 -9.45
C VAL A 71 4.21 -0.95 -9.55
N VAL A 72 5.20 -1.48 -10.27
CA VAL A 72 5.43 -2.92 -10.41
C VAL A 72 6.87 -3.24 -10.04
N PHE A 73 7.06 -4.32 -9.29
CA PHE A 73 8.35 -4.90 -8.96
C PHE A 73 8.49 -6.29 -9.57
N GLN A 74 9.73 -6.69 -9.82
CA GLN A 74 10.05 -8.01 -10.40
C GLN A 74 11.22 -8.66 -9.68
N LYS A 75 11.13 -9.98 -9.55
CA LYS A 75 12.25 -10.83 -9.15
C LYS A 75 12.04 -12.22 -9.75
N ASP A 76 13.02 -12.73 -10.47
CA ASP A 76 12.94 -14.03 -11.16
C ASP A 76 11.65 -14.14 -12.01
N LYS A 77 10.76 -15.07 -11.64
CA LYS A 77 9.45 -15.30 -12.26
C LYS A 77 8.29 -14.76 -11.46
N THR A 78 8.53 -13.80 -10.58
CA THR A 78 7.52 -13.17 -9.73
C THR A 78 7.39 -11.71 -10.07
N LEU A 79 6.15 -11.26 -10.30
CA LEU A 79 5.79 -9.84 -10.41
C LEU A 79 4.97 -9.45 -9.18
N VAL A 80 5.27 -8.30 -8.59
CA VAL A 80 4.49 -7.68 -7.52
C VAL A 80 3.91 -6.38 -8.07
N ILE A 81 2.60 -6.31 -8.14
CA ILE A 81 1.82 -5.28 -8.82
C ILE A 81 1.03 -4.51 -7.78
N PHE A 82 1.36 -3.25 -7.55
CA PHE A 82 0.70 -2.41 -6.56
C PHE A 82 -0.43 -1.58 -7.14
N HIS A 83 -1.57 -1.58 -6.45
CA HIS A 83 -2.69 -0.67 -6.67
C HIS A 83 -2.85 0.24 -5.45
N ASN A 84 -2.79 1.56 -5.69
CA ASN A 84 -3.12 2.58 -4.70
C ASN A 84 -4.61 2.91 -4.83
N LEU A 85 -5.40 2.57 -3.84
CA LEU A 85 -6.86 2.73 -3.87
C LEU A 85 -7.34 4.06 -3.27
N GLY A 86 -6.45 4.79 -2.59
CA GLY A 86 -6.77 6.12 -2.05
C GLY A 86 -7.65 6.09 -0.80
N GLY A 87 -7.45 5.10 0.07
CA GLY A 87 -8.10 4.94 1.38
C GLY A 87 -8.79 3.58 1.57
N ASP A 88 -8.97 3.22 2.84
CA ASP A 88 -9.60 1.97 3.28
C ASP A 88 -11.02 1.79 2.73
N GLY A 89 -11.83 2.84 2.75
CA GLY A 89 -13.18 2.81 2.21
C GLY A 89 -13.23 2.35 0.75
N ASN A 90 -12.22 2.65 -0.06
CA ASN A 90 -12.14 2.17 -1.43
C ASN A 90 -11.80 0.66 -1.52
N ILE A 91 -11.02 0.14 -0.58
CA ILE A 91 -10.73 -1.28 -0.48
C ILE A 91 -12.00 -2.03 -0.07
N LEU A 92 -12.61 -1.63 1.04
CA LEU A 92 -13.74 -2.31 1.67
C LEU A 92 -15.06 -2.11 0.90
N ASN A 93 -15.24 -1.00 0.18
CA ASN A 93 -16.40 -0.76 -0.68
C ASN A 93 -16.38 -1.50 -2.04
N GLY A 94 -15.49 -2.48 -2.18
CA GLY A 94 -15.50 -3.39 -3.32
C GLY A 94 -14.62 -3.01 -4.51
N LYS A 95 -13.97 -1.83 -4.54
CA LYS A 95 -13.08 -1.44 -5.65
C LYS A 95 -11.88 -2.38 -5.80
N ALA A 96 -11.32 -2.88 -4.67
CA ALA A 96 -10.28 -3.89 -4.71
C ALA A 96 -10.80 -5.19 -5.35
N LYS A 97 -12.01 -5.60 -4.98
CA LYS A 97 -12.67 -6.78 -5.55
C LYS A 97 -12.94 -6.61 -7.06
N ASP A 98 -13.36 -5.43 -7.48
CA ASP A 98 -13.56 -5.15 -8.91
C ASP A 98 -12.26 -5.27 -9.70
N ILE A 99 -11.14 -4.76 -9.15
CA ILE A 99 -9.82 -4.92 -9.78
C ILE A 99 -9.39 -6.39 -9.75
N MET A 100 -9.59 -7.10 -8.64
CA MET A 100 -9.30 -8.53 -8.54
C MET A 100 -10.04 -9.32 -9.62
N ASN A 101 -11.33 -9.05 -9.82
CA ASN A 101 -12.13 -9.74 -10.84
C ASN A 101 -11.55 -9.49 -12.25
N LEU A 102 -11.08 -8.28 -12.56
CA LEU A 102 -10.44 -8.00 -13.86
C LEU A 102 -9.21 -8.88 -14.12
N TYR A 103 -8.44 -9.19 -13.06
CA TYR A 103 -7.31 -10.13 -13.16
C TYR A 103 -7.79 -11.57 -13.34
N LEU A 104 -8.78 -12.00 -12.57
CA LEU A 104 -9.32 -13.36 -12.64
C LEU A 104 -9.97 -13.65 -14.00
N GLU A 105 -10.67 -12.68 -14.60
CA GLU A 105 -11.23 -12.78 -15.93
C GLU A 105 -10.17 -13.13 -17.00
N GLN A 106 -8.89 -12.78 -16.79
CA GLN A 106 -7.82 -13.16 -17.71
C GLN A 106 -7.53 -14.68 -17.71
N ASN A 107 -8.00 -15.39 -16.68
CA ASN A 107 -7.89 -16.84 -16.59
C ASN A 107 -9.12 -17.60 -17.13
N ASP A 108 -10.15 -16.89 -17.57
CA ASP A 108 -11.37 -17.51 -18.11
C ASP A 108 -11.03 -18.35 -19.36
N ALA A 109 -11.52 -19.60 -19.37
CA ALA A 109 -11.19 -20.58 -20.40
C ALA A 109 -11.42 -20.07 -21.84
N PRO A 110 -12.57 -19.42 -22.17
CA PRO A 110 -12.81 -18.90 -23.52
C PRO A 110 -11.74 -17.91 -23.99
N LEU A 111 -11.28 -17.01 -23.11
CA LEU A 111 -10.25 -16.03 -23.46
C LEU A 111 -8.88 -16.68 -23.64
N ARG A 112 -8.53 -17.67 -22.81
CA ARG A 112 -7.28 -18.41 -22.93
C ARG A 112 -7.22 -19.27 -24.19
N GLU A 113 -8.31 -19.95 -24.52
CA GLU A 113 -8.40 -20.79 -25.72
C GLU A 113 -8.29 -19.97 -27.02
N ILE A 114 -8.94 -18.79 -27.06
CA ILE A 114 -8.89 -17.89 -28.22
C ILE A 114 -7.48 -17.31 -28.43
N ASN A 115 -6.79 -16.97 -27.32
CA ASN A 115 -5.52 -16.23 -27.37
C ASN A 115 -4.29 -17.08 -27.06
N GLU A 116 -4.45 -18.38 -26.79
CA GLU A 116 -3.38 -19.31 -26.39
C GLU A 116 -2.58 -18.85 -25.16
N TYR A 117 -3.20 -18.09 -24.23
CA TYR A 117 -2.55 -17.57 -23.05
C TYR A 117 -2.36 -18.66 -21.98
N LYS A 118 -1.22 -18.59 -21.28
CA LYS A 118 -0.96 -19.46 -20.12
C LYS A 118 -1.82 -19.04 -18.94
N PHE A 119 -2.20 -20.03 -18.11
CA PHE A 119 -2.83 -19.77 -16.82
C PHE A 119 -1.93 -18.91 -15.93
N LEU A 120 -2.49 -17.81 -15.38
CA LEU A 120 -1.80 -16.88 -14.49
C LEU A 120 -2.04 -17.27 -13.03
N ASN A 121 -0.96 -17.49 -12.30
CA ASN A 121 -1.03 -17.85 -10.88
C ASN A 121 -1.07 -16.58 -10.03
N TYR A 122 -2.23 -16.25 -9.51
CA TYR A 122 -2.47 -15.04 -8.75
C TYR A 122 -2.36 -15.23 -7.25
N ARG A 123 -1.83 -14.21 -6.58
CA ARG A 123 -1.93 -13.96 -5.14
C ARG A 123 -2.43 -12.53 -4.95
N PHE A 124 -3.50 -12.36 -4.17
CA PHE A 124 -4.08 -11.07 -3.82
C PHE A 124 -3.76 -10.75 -2.37
N LEU A 125 -3.11 -9.60 -2.13
CA LEU A 125 -2.73 -9.14 -0.81
C LEU A 125 -3.42 -7.82 -0.49
N TYR A 126 -4.06 -7.77 0.68
CA TYR A 126 -4.75 -6.60 1.21
C TYR A 126 -3.92 -6.01 2.34
N PHE A 127 -3.57 -4.73 2.23
CA PHE A 127 -2.88 -3.98 3.27
C PHE A 127 -3.78 -2.84 3.74
N LEU A 128 -4.09 -2.82 5.03
CA LEU A 128 -5.04 -1.92 5.68
C LEU A 128 -4.47 -1.41 7.00
N ASP A 129 -4.88 -0.22 7.42
CA ASP A 129 -4.68 0.24 8.80
C ASP A 129 -5.76 -0.36 9.72
N ALA A 130 -5.39 -0.71 10.95
CA ALA A 130 -6.34 -1.12 11.98
C ALA A 130 -7.23 0.05 12.42
N ASP A 131 -6.67 1.27 12.42
CA ASP A 131 -7.27 2.48 12.98
C ASP A 131 -7.87 2.23 14.38
N ASP A 132 -9.13 2.65 14.61
CA ASP A 132 -9.88 2.41 15.84
C ASP A 132 -10.78 1.15 15.76
N GLU A 133 -10.66 0.38 14.69
CA GLU A 133 -11.50 -0.80 14.42
C GLU A 133 -10.82 -2.11 14.87
N GLY A 134 -9.50 -2.14 14.85
CA GLY A 134 -8.67 -3.27 15.25
C GLY A 134 -8.53 -4.35 14.19
N ILE A 135 -7.54 -5.21 14.39
CA ILE A 135 -7.13 -6.25 13.43
C ILE A 135 -8.29 -7.18 13.08
N ASN A 136 -8.96 -7.74 14.09
CA ASN A 136 -9.98 -8.78 13.88
C ASN A 136 -11.16 -8.28 13.04
N LYS A 137 -11.57 -7.02 13.24
CA LYS A 137 -12.64 -6.43 12.46
C LYS A 137 -12.21 -6.25 11.00
N ARG A 138 -11.02 -5.70 10.76
CA ARG A 138 -10.48 -5.52 9.40
C ARG A 138 -10.33 -6.85 8.65
N LEU A 139 -9.82 -7.89 9.31
CA LEU A 139 -9.75 -9.24 8.73
C LEU A 139 -11.13 -9.81 8.38
N SER A 140 -12.11 -9.60 9.26
CA SER A 140 -13.49 -10.02 9.01
C SER A 140 -14.12 -9.26 7.84
N GLU A 141 -13.89 -7.96 7.72
CA GLU A 141 -14.39 -7.13 6.62
C GLU A 141 -13.84 -7.62 5.26
N VAL A 142 -12.53 -7.88 5.17
CA VAL A 142 -11.92 -8.43 3.94
C VAL A 142 -12.47 -9.83 3.65
N SER A 143 -12.61 -10.68 4.65
CA SER A 143 -13.13 -12.04 4.49
C SER A 143 -14.55 -12.03 3.97
N ASN A 144 -15.40 -11.17 4.50
CA ASN A 144 -16.78 -10.97 4.05
C ASN A 144 -16.84 -10.43 2.62
N LEU A 145 -16.00 -9.42 2.29
CA LEU A 145 -15.90 -8.88 0.92
C LEU A 145 -15.59 -9.98 -0.09
N LEU A 146 -14.73 -10.92 0.29
CA LEU A 146 -14.29 -12.01 -0.56
C LEU A 146 -15.17 -13.26 -0.46
N LEU A 147 -16.20 -13.26 0.39
CA LEU A 147 -17.08 -14.41 0.63
C LEU A 147 -16.30 -15.67 1.03
N LEU A 148 -15.34 -15.50 1.94
CA LEU A 148 -14.57 -16.62 2.48
C LEU A 148 -15.39 -17.38 3.54
N THR A 149 -15.23 -18.69 3.62
CA THR A 149 -15.90 -19.53 4.62
C THR A 149 -15.41 -19.25 6.03
N ASN A 150 -14.10 -18.98 6.17
CA ASN A 150 -13.46 -18.64 7.43
C ASN A 150 -12.87 -17.24 7.37
N VAL A 151 -12.75 -16.59 8.52
CA VAL A 151 -12.06 -15.30 8.64
C VAL A 151 -10.57 -15.51 8.35
N LEU A 152 -9.96 -14.61 7.56
CA LEU A 152 -8.53 -14.58 7.33
C LEU A 152 -7.77 -14.45 8.65
N GLU A 153 -6.64 -15.10 8.73
CA GLU A 153 -5.68 -14.86 9.82
C GLU A 153 -4.62 -13.83 9.35
N HIS A 154 -4.20 -13.02 10.29
CA HIS A 154 -3.19 -12.00 10.04
C HIS A 154 -1.88 -12.62 9.54
N TYR A 155 -1.27 -12.09 8.48
CA TYR A 155 -0.04 -12.56 7.82
C TYR A 155 -0.11 -14.00 7.25
N THR A 156 -1.28 -14.57 7.09
CA THR A 156 -1.43 -15.88 6.49
C THR A 156 -2.00 -15.82 5.08
N LEU A 157 -1.78 -16.88 4.33
CA LEU A 157 -2.31 -17.05 2.99
C LEU A 157 -3.34 -18.18 3.00
N VAL A 158 -4.48 -17.92 2.38
CA VAL A 158 -5.56 -18.90 2.20
C VAL A 158 -5.73 -19.13 0.71
N LEU A 159 -5.81 -20.39 0.31
CA LEU A 159 -6.18 -20.77 -1.05
C LEU A 159 -7.70 -20.65 -1.20
N LYS A 160 -8.12 -19.87 -2.19
CA LYS A 160 -9.52 -19.77 -2.61
C LYS A 160 -9.60 -20.08 -4.10
N ASP A 161 -10.39 -21.09 -4.44
CA ASP A 161 -10.47 -21.59 -5.81
C ASP A 161 -9.08 -21.89 -6.38
N ASP A 162 -8.57 -21.07 -7.30
CA ASP A 162 -7.29 -21.24 -7.97
C ASP A 162 -6.30 -20.09 -7.69
N TYR A 163 -6.55 -19.25 -6.67
CA TYR A 163 -5.69 -18.14 -6.27
C TYR A 163 -5.49 -18.07 -4.75
N GLU A 164 -4.39 -17.43 -4.34
CA GLU A 164 -4.11 -17.21 -2.92
C GLU A 164 -4.58 -15.81 -2.49
N VAL A 165 -5.08 -15.70 -1.27
CA VAL A 165 -5.46 -14.43 -0.63
C VAL A 165 -4.76 -14.30 0.70
N GLY A 166 -4.26 -13.09 1.00
CA GLY A 166 -3.72 -12.74 2.31
C GLY A 166 -4.09 -11.32 2.71
N CYS A 167 -4.11 -11.06 4.01
CA CYS A 167 -4.34 -9.75 4.56
C CYS A 167 -3.31 -9.41 5.64
N CYS A 168 -2.79 -8.19 5.57
CA CYS A 168 -1.95 -7.59 6.59
C CYS A 168 -2.63 -6.31 7.09
N VAL A 169 -2.81 -6.20 8.40
CA VAL A 169 -3.41 -5.03 9.04
C VAL A 169 -2.33 -4.33 9.86
N PHE A 170 -1.94 -3.12 9.45
CA PHE A 170 -0.98 -2.31 10.19
C PHE A 170 -1.59 -1.84 11.51
N HIS A 171 -0.90 -2.04 12.60
CA HIS A 171 -1.37 -1.73 13.95
C HIS A 171 -0.21 -1.34 14.86
N ASN A 172 -0.53 -0.77 16.00
CA ASN A 172 0.43 -0.52 17.06
C ASN A 172 0.63 -1.80 17.88
N ASN A 173 1.82 -2.37 17.84
CA ASN A 173 2.16 -3.60 18.55
C ASN A 173 2.13 -3.45 20.09
N GLN A 174 2.13 -2.22 20.60
CA GLN A 174 2.07 -1.91 22.02
C GLN A 174 0.63 -1.70 22.52
N ASP A 175 -0.33 -1.57 21.60
CA ASP A 175 -1.74 -1.39 21.93
C ASP A 175 -2.44 -2.72 22.20
N THR A 176 -3.06 -2.86 23.38
CA THR A 176 -3.75 -4.09 23.81
C THR A 176 -4.99 -4.40 22.96
N ASN A 177 -5.59 -3.40 22.33
CA ASN A 177 -6.75 -3.55 21.44
C ASN A 177 -6.34 -3.78 19.98
N SER A 178 -5.04 -3.79 19.71
CA SER A 178 -4.48 -3.92 18.35
C SER A 178 -4.99 -2.84 17.38
N TYR A 179 -5.20 -1.62 17.90
CA TYR A 179 -5.48 -0.42 17.10
C TYR A 179 -4.20 0.14 16.50
N GLY A 180 -4.33 1.14 15.64
CA GLY A 180 -3.18 1.85 15.07
C GLY A 180 -3.08 1.74 13.56
N LYS A 181 -1.93 2.07 13.02
CA LYS A 181 -1.71 2.26 11.59
C LYS A 181 -0.24 2.08 11.22
N LEU A 182 0.05 2.20 9.92
CA LEU A 182 1.40 2.08 9.39
C LEU A 182 2.39 3.02 10.09
N GLU A 183 1.99 4.26 10.40
CA GLU A 183 2.91 5.21 11.04
C GLU A 183 3.42 4.74 12.41
N ASP A 184 2.66 3.93 13.15
CA ASP A 184 3.11 3.35 14.42
C ASP A 184 4.29 2.40 14.17
N ILE A 185 4.18 1.52 13.17
CA ILE A 185 5.27 0.61 12.77
C ILE A 185 6.49 1.39 12.27
N LEU A 186 6.28 2.44 11.49
CA LEU A 186 7.37 3.28 10.99
C LEU A 186 8.11 3.98 12.12
N LEU A 187 7.42 4.51 13.11
CA LEU A 187 8.04 5.15 14.27
C LEU A 187 8.81 4.15 15.12
N ASP A 188 8.30 2.92 15.31
CA ASP A 188 9.00 1.84 15.99
C ASP A 188 10.33 1.48 15.29
N LEU A 189 10.39 1.60 13.96
CA LEU A 189 11.61 1.36 13.18
C LEU A 189 12.55 2.57 13.14
N MET A 190 12.02 3.79 13.10
CA MET A 190 12.80 5.02 12.91
C MET A 190 13.43 5.54 14.20
N ILE A 191 12.71 5.48 15.33
CA ILE A 191 13.10 6.11 16.58
C ILE A 191 14.36 5.48 17.20
N PRO A 192 14.53 4.15 17.29
CA PRO A 192 15.60 3.55 18.07
C PRO A 192 17.01 4.07 17.75
N ASN A 193 17.29 4.29 16.46
CA ASN A 193 18.58 4.79 16.00
C ASN A 193 18.67 6.32 15.85
N ASN A 194 17.55 7.03 16.04
CA ASN A 194 17.43 8.47 15.78
C ASN A 194 16.67 9.21 16.89
N LYS A 195 16.83 8.73 18.13
CA LYS A 195 16.03 9.13 19.28
C LYS A 195 15.96 10.65 19.47
N ASN A 196 17.09 11.33 19.43
CA ASN A 196 17.15 12.79 19.64
C ASN A 196 16.31 13.56 18.60
N ILE A 197 16.41 13.19 17.32
CA ILE A 197 15.68 13.86 16.22
C ILE A 197 14.16 13.71 16.44
N PHE A 198 13.71 12.51 16.78
CA PHE A 198 12.30 12.23 16.96
C PHE A 198 11.75 12.81 18.27
N GLU A 199 12.53 12.82 19.35
CA GLU A 199 12.16 13.48 20.61
C GLU A 199 12.03 15.00 20.43
N GLU A 200 12.98 15.65 19.78
CA GLU A 200 12.91 17.09 19.47
C GLU A 200 11.72 17.42 18.57
N THR A 201 11.49 16.61 17.54
CA THR A 201 10.33 16.78 16.64
C THR A 201 9.01 16.65 17.40
N LYS A 202 8.91 15.66 18.28
CA LYS A 202 7.72 15.46 19.12
C LYS A 202 7.52 16.65 20.06
N ASN A 203 8.58 17.08 20.72
CA ASN A 203 8.56 18.24 21.62
C ASN A 203 8.16 19.52 20.85
N PHE A 204 8.65 19.71 19.65
CA PHE A 204 8.25 20.84 18.81
C PHE A 204 6.76 20.86 18.54
N ILE A 205 6.19 19.72 18.15
CA ILE A 205 4.74 19.62 17.89
C ILE A 205 3.93 19.86 19.17
N ASP A 206 4.34 19.25 20.28
CA ASP A 206 3.63 19.31 21.55
C ASP A 206 3.66 20.72 22.18
N ASN A 207 4.75 21.45 21.98
CA ASN A 207 4.91 22.82 22.50
C ASN A 207 4.33 23.90 21.57
N ASN A 208 3.92 23.54 20.34
CA ASN A 208 3.37 24.48 19.37
C ASN A 208 2.01 24.01 18.82
N PRO A 209 1.02 23.69 19.67
CA PRO A 209 -0.27 23.21 19.20
C PRO A 209 -1.01 24.35 18.46
N LEU A 210 -1.54 24.03 17.28
CA LEU A 210 -2.46 24.94 16.62
C LEU A 210 -3.90 24.67 17.09
N PRO A 211 -4.71 25.75 17.30
CA PRO A 211 -6.13 25.59 17.54
C PRO A 211 -6.82 24.76 16.43
N ASN A 212 -7.84 23.97 16.79
CA ASN A 212 -8.51 23.06 15.85
C ASN A 212 -9.02 23.78 14.60
N GLU A 213 -9.52 25.01 14.74
CA GLU A 213 -10.00 25.83 13.64
C GLU A 213 -8.92 26.26 12.65
N ARG A 214 -7.63 26.17 13.02
CA ARG A 214 -6.48 26.44 12.15
C ARG A 214 -5.86 25.15 11.56
N GLN A 215 -6.19 24.02 12.13
CA GLN A 215 -5.66 22.75 11.66
C GLN A 215 -6.35 22.37 10.36
N ARG A 216 -5.53 22.09 9.32
CA ARG A 216 -6.00 21.64 8.00
C ARG A 216 -7.02 22.57 7.31
N LYS A 217 -6.97 23.86 7.64
CA LYS A 217 -7.79 24.86 6.97
C LYS A 217 -7.10 25.30 5.67
N PHE A 218 -7.76 25.06 4.55
CA PHE A 218 -7.34 25.60 3.26
C PHE A 218 -7.99 26.95 3.06
N ILE A 219 -7.18 27.99 2.82
CA ILE A 219 -7.67 29.31 2.45
C ILE A 219 -7.67 29.36 0.92
N CYS A 220 -8.81 29.13 0.31
CA CYS A 220 -9.04 29.46 -1.09
C CYS A 220 -9.70 30.83 -1.19
N THR A 221 -9.21 31.63 -2.12
CA THR A 221 -9.49 33.04 -2.32
C THR A 221 -10.95 33.35 -2.70
N ASN A 222 -11.94 32.69 -2.35
CA ASN A 222 -13.39 33.06 -2.51
C ASN A 222 -14.36 31.94 -2.17
N ILE A 223 -13.91 30.84 -1.56
CA ILE A 223 -14.78 29.76 -1.18
C ILE A 223 -14.49 29.46 0.28
N GLU A 224 -15.49 29.65 1.15
CA GLU A 224 -15.48 29.05 2.48
C GLU A 224 -15.58 27.52 2.29
N GLU A 225 -14.46 26.85 2.15
CA GLU A 225 -14.44 25.41 2.25
C GLU A 225 -14.76 25.06 3.71
N LYS A 226 -15.94 24.50 3.92
CA LYS A 226 -16.24 23.84 5.20
C LYS A 226 -15.15 22.79 5.42
N PRO A 227 -14.48 22.79 6.59
CA PRO A 227 -13.54 21.73 6.89
C PRO A 227 -14.28 20.40 6.73
N ASN A 228 -13.80 19.54 5.86
CA ASN A 228 -14.32 18.19 5.74
C ASN A 228 -14.16 17.55 7.13
N GLY A 229 -15.24 17.30 7.85
CA GLY A 229 -15.24 16.90 9.26
C GLY A 229 -14.51 15.59 9.55
N SER A 230 -14.02 14.89 8.52
CA SER A 230 -13.26 13.65 8.64
C SER A 230 -11.73 13.84 8.68
N ILE A 231 -11.21 15.07 8.50
CA ILE A 231 -9.78 15.27 8.39
C ILE A 231 -9.19 15.72 9.73
N GLN A 232 -8.84 14.75 10.57
CA GLN A 232 -8.16 15.00 11.83
C GLN A 232 -6.65 15.26 11.65
N PHE A 233 -6.07 16.01 12.60
CA PHE A 233 -4.61 16.15 12.69
C PHE A 233 -3.99 14.79 13.04
N LYS A 234 -3.09 14.31 12.20
CA LYS A 234 -2.38 13.04 12.37
C LYS A 234 -0.97 13.34 12.89
N LYS A 235 -0.76 13.24 14.21
CA LYS A 235 0.49 13.60 14.90
C LYS A 235 1.67 12.78 14.37
N GLU A 236 1.49 11.48 14.21
CA GLU A 236 2.53 10.53 13.77
C GLU A 236 3.01 10.88 12.36
N LYS A 237 2.09 11.20 11.44
CA LYS A 237 2.44 11.67 10.08
C LYS A 237 3.24 12.97 10.11
N SER A 238 2.91 13.88 11.04
CA SER A 238 3.63 15.13 11.22
C SER A 238 5.02 14.92 11.80
N ILE A 239 5.19 14.00 12.74
CA ILE A 239 6.49 13.63 13.31
C ILE A 239 7.41 13.10 12.19
N ILE A 240 6.96 12.13 11.41
CA ILE A 240 7.72 11.56 10.28
C ILE A 240 8.06 12.65 9.27
N SER A 241 7.10 13.54 8.95
CA SER A 241 7.30 14.64 8.01
C SER A 241 8.39 15.60 8.47
N ILE A 242 8.29 16.12 9.68
CA ILE A 242 9.23 17.12 10.21
C ILE A 242 10.63 16.51 10.35
N ALA A 243 10.76 15.33 10.96
CA ALA A 243 12.04 14.64 11.07
C ALA A 243 12.66 14.37 9.69
N GLY A 244 11.84 13.93 8.74
CA GLY A 244 12.29 13.60 7.39
C GLY A 244 12.77 14.79 6.57
N GLN A 245 12.30 16.02 6.84
CA GLN A 245 12.78 17.21 6.16
C GLN A 245 14.26 17.49 6.39
N LEU A 246 14.87 16.95 7.45
CA LEU A 246 16.31 17.08 7.68
C LEU A 246 17.15 16.36 6.62
N GLN A 247 16.63 15.27 6.04
CA GLN A 247 17.31 14.54 4.97
C GLN A 247 16.75 14.85 3.57
N PHE A 248 15.44 15.07 3.49
CA PHE A 248 14.72 15.23 2.23
C PHE A 248 13.85 16.48 2.24
N SER A 249 14.51 17.66 2.30
CA SER A 249 13.84 18.96 2.33
C SER A 249 12.88 19.13 1.14
N GLY A 250 11.64 19.49 1.42
CA GLY A 250 10.58 19.67 0.42
C GLY A 250 9.94 18.39 -0.09
N SER A 251 10.34 17.22 0.41
CA SER A 251 9.80 15.93 -0.03
C SER A 251 8.53 15.54 0.72
N THR A 252 7.70 14.71 0.06
CA THR A 252 6.52 14.10 0.68
C THR A 252 6.90 12.96 1.63
N ASN A 253 6.00 12.59 2.54
CA ASN A 253 6.23 11.48 3.46
C ASN A 253 6.51 10.15 2.74
N SER A 254 5.90 9.88 1.60
CA SER A 254 6.19 8.67 0.83
C SER A 254 7.63 8.63 0.34
N VAL A 255 8.21 9.76 -0.08
CA VAL A 255 9.63 9.86 -0.45
C VAL A 255 10.53 9.67 0.78
N ILE A 256 10.16 10.28 1.91
CA ILE A 256 10.87 10.13 3.19
C ILE A 256 10.87 8.65 3.61
N ILE A 257 9.70 8.01 3.66
CA ILE A 257 9.56 6.59 4.03
C ILE A 257 10.38 5.69 3.11
N ALA A 258 10.36 5.95 1.81
CA ALA A 258 11.07 5.12 0.85
C ALA A 258 12.60 5.22 0.97
N ASN A 259 13.15 6.40 1.30
CA ASN A 259 14.57 6.70 1.06
C ASN A 259 15.37 7.11 2.31
N THR A 260 14.73 7.50 3.42
CA THR A 260 15.45 7.91 4.61
C THR A 260 16.35 6.81 5.18
N ASP A 261 17.49 7.16 5.76
CA ASP A 261 18.34 6.22 6.51
C ASP A 261 17.88 6.01 7.96
N TYR A 262 16.78 6.66 8.38
CA TYR A 262 16.17 6.43 9.69
C TYR A 262 15.66 5.00 9.88
N ILE A 263 15.38 4.30 8.79
CA ILE A 263 15.09 2.86 8.79
C ILE A 263 16.24 2.17 8.05
N LYS A 264 17.07 1.42 8.76
CA LYS A 264 18.15 0.65 8.15
C LYS A 264 17.66 -0.73 7.71
N LYS A 265 18.44 -1.36 6.85
CA LYS A 265 18.17 -2.75 6.42
C LYS A 265 18.03 -3.70 7.60
N ASP A 266 18.90 -3.57 8.60
CA ASP A 266 18.90 -4.43 9.77
C ASP A 266 17.68 -4.21 10.66
N ASP A 267 17.16 -2.98 10.74
CA ASP A 267 15.92 -2.69 11.49
C ASP A 267 14.74 -3.48 10.87
N ILE A 268 14.63 -3.50 9.54
CA ILE A 268 13.62 -4.28 8.83
C ILE A 268 13.85 -5.78 9.01
N LEU A 269 15.09 -6.26 8.87
CA LEU A 269 15.42 -7.70 8.99
C LEU A 269 15.24 -8.22 10.42
N ASN A 270 15.35 -7.37 11.46
CA ASN A 270 15.16 -7.74 12.84
C ASN A 270 13.71 -7.59 13.33
N SER A 271 12.91 -6.74 12.69
CA SER A 271 11.50 -6.54 13.03
C SER A 271 10.66 -7.77 12.74
N GLN A 272 9.89 -8.24 13.74
CA GLN A 272 9.00 -9.39 13.55
C GLN A 272 7.88 -9.07 12.55
N VAL A 273 7.29 -7.86 12.63
CA VAL A 273 6.26 -7.40 11.69
C VAL A 273 6.78 -7.42 10.25
N CYS A 274 7.99 -6.90 10.02
CA CYS A 274 8.58 -6.93 8.68
C CYS A 274 8.85 -8.36 8.19
N LYS A 275 9.28 -9.26 9.08
CA LYS A 275 9.46 -10.69 8.75
C LYS A 275 8.14 -11.35 8.34
N ASP A 276 7.06 -11.04 9.06
CA ASP A 276 5.74 -11.61 8.77
C ASP A 276 5.18 -11.05 7.46
N ILE A 277 5.34 -9.75 7.20
CA ILE A 277 5.04 -9.15 5.90
C ILE A 277 5.84 -9.82 4.78
N MET A 278 7.15 -10.08 4.99
CA MET A 278 7.99 -10.72 3.99
C MET A 278 7.52 -12.12 3.58
N LYS A 279 6.84 -12.87 4.45
CA LYS A 279 6.28 -14.20 4.14
C LYS A 279 5.15 -14.14 3.11
N LEU A 280 4.47 -13.00 2.99
CA LEU A 280 3.39 -12.82 2.05
C LEU A 280 3.87 -12.71 0.59
N PHE A 281 5.11 -12.28 0.38
CA PHE A 281 5.75 -12.12 -0.92
C PHE A 281 6.63 -13.38 -1.27
#